data_bfe304edfdab534b3edf22bd64600079
#
_entry.id   bfe304edfdab534b3edf22bd64600079
#
_cell.length_a   1.000
_cell.length_b   1.000
_cell.length_c   1.000
_cell.angle_alpha   90.00
_cell.angle_beta   90.00
_cell.angle_gamma   90.00
#
_symmetry.space_group_name_H-M   'P 1'
#
loop_
_entity.id
_entity.type
_entity.pdbx_description
1 polymer ?
#
loop_
_entity_poly.entity_id
_entity_poly.type
_entity_poly.pdbx_seq_one_letter_code
_entity_poly.pdbx_strand_id
1 'polypeptide(L)'
;SMYSVTKDNWGNQVESYGNIPFVDMKAKPGTNDDVIATDSAEGTTSLFAARLAMDGLHAVSFAGVSPVQTWLPDFSTAGAVKKGEVEMNAALALKASKAAGVFRGIKVK
;
A
#
# COMPACT_ATOMS: atom_id res chain seq x y z
N SER A 1 -18.06 -3.23 -22.99
CA SER A 1 -18.09 -2.74 -21.61
C SER A 1 -16.69 -2.43 -21.12
N MET A 2 -16.54 -1.36 -20.37
CA MET A 2 -15.26 -0.99 -19.76
C MET A 2 -14.95 -1.77 -18.48
N TYR A 3 -15.96 -2.38 -17.88
CA TYR A 3 -15.78 -3.25 -16.72
C TYR A 3 -15.33 -4.64 -17.17
N SER A 4 -14.31 -5.17 -16.54
CA SER A 4 -13.80 -6.51 -16.83
C SER A 4 -13.38 -7.23 -15.55
N VAL A 5 -13.44 -8.55 -15.60
CA VAL A 5 -12.98 -9.42 -14.52
C VAL A 5 -11.97 -10.39 -15.12
N THR A 6 -10.76 -10.37 -14.55
CA THR A 6 -9.68 -11.27 -14.97
C THR A 6 -9.15 -12.02 -13.76
N LYS A 7 -8.26 -12.98 -13.99
CA LYS A 7 -7.55 -13.66 -12.91
C LYS A 7 -6.08 -13.31 -12.98
N ASP A 8 -5.48 -13.08 -11.82
CA ASP A 8 -4.04 -12.87 -11.73
C ASP A 8 -3.29 -14.23 -11.77
N ASN A 9 -1.95 -14.19 -11.69
CA ASN A 9 -1.11 -15.39 -11.71
C ASN A 9 -1.36 -16.31 -10.50
N TRP A 10 -1.99 -15.80 -9.44
CA TRP A 10 -2.29 -16.53 -8.21
C TRP A 10 -3.72 -17.07 -8.18
N GLY A 11 -4.50 -16.88 -9.26
CA GLY A 11 -5.88 -17.33 -9.36
C GLY A 11 -6.91 -16.41 -8.71
N ASN A 12 -6.52 -15.27 -8.16
CA ASN A 12 -7.44 -14.30 -7.58
C ASN A 12 -8.16 -13.52 -8.67
N GLN A 13 -9.42 -13.19 -8.43
CA GLN A 13 -10.16 -12.32 -9.35
C GLN A 13 -9.68 -10.87 -9.21
N VAL A 14 -9.46 -10.24 -10.34
CA VAL A 14 -9.13 -8.83 -10.44
C VAL A 14 -10.19 -8.13 -11.26
N GLU A 15 -10.88 -7.20 -10.63
CA GLU A 15 -11.87 -6.37 -11.30
C GLU A 15 -11.21 -5.10 -11.78
N SER A 16 -11.57 -4.65 -12.98
CA SER A 16 -11.00 -3.44 -13.57
C SER A 16 -12.06 -2.65 -14.32
N TYR A 17 -11.86 -1.35 -14.37
CA TYR A 17 -12.64 -0.45 -15.19
C TYR A 17 -11.69 0.41 -16.02
N GLY A 18 -11.82 0.31 -17.34
CA GLY A 18 -10.94 1.06 -18.24
C GLY A 18 -9.46 0.74 -18.04
N ASN A 19 -9.10 -0.51 -17.78
CA ASN A 19 -7.75 -1.00 -17.50
C ASN A 19 -7.18 -0.51 -16.15
N ILE A 20 -8.01 0.07 -15.29
CA ILE A 20 -7.61 0.45 -13.94
C ILE A 20 -8.11 -0.63 -12.98
N PRO A 21 -7.21 -1.40 -12.35
CA PRO A 21 -7.63 -2.45 -11.42
C PRO A 21 -8.16 -1.87 -10.11
N PHE A 22 -9.15 -2.55 -9.54
CA PHE A 22 -9.65 -2.27 -8.20
C PHE A 22 -8.89 -3.14 -7.19
N VAL A 23 -8.44 -2.51 -6.11
CA VAL A 23 -7.73 -3.20 -5.03
C VAL A 23 -8.45 -2.91 -3.72
N ASP A 24 -8.84 -3.97 -3.01
CA ASP A 24 -9.37 -3.86 -1.66
C ASP A 24 -8.20 -3.86 -0.68
N MET A 25 -8.04 -2.77 0.05
CA MET A 25 -6.94 -2.60 1.01
C MET A 25 -7.12 -3.43 2.29
N LYS A 26 -8.32 -3.94 2.53
CA LYS A 26 -8.64 -4.82 3.66
C LYS A 26 -8.29 -4.20 5.02
N ALA A 27 -8.01 -5.04 6.01
CA ALA A 27 -7.72 -4.59 7.36
C ALA A 27 -6.25 -4.23 7.55
N LYS A 28 -6.00 -3.34 8.49
CA LYS A 28 -4.63 -3.03 8.93
C LYS A 28 -3.98 -4.27 9.54
N PRO A 29 -2.69 -4.49 9.32
CA PRO A 29 -2.00 -5.66 9.87
C PRO A 29 -2.17 -5.77 11.39
N GLY A 30 -2.55 -6.98 11.85
CA GLY A 30 -2.73 -7.26 13.27
C GLY A 30 -4.00 -6.70 13.90
N THR A 31 -4.90 -6.16 13.10
CA THR A 31 -6.18 -5.58 13.60
C THR A 31 -7.34 -6.02 12.72
N ASN A 32 -8.56 -5.72 13.19
CA ASN A 32 -9.78 -5.87 12.39
C ASN A 32 -10.27 -4.54 11.81
N ASP A 33 -9.49 -3.48 11.97
CA ASP A 33 -9.84 -2.16 11.45
C ASP A 33 -9.43 -2.04 9.99
N ASP A 34 -10.36 -1.58 9.15
CA ASP A 34 -10.07 -1.39 7.73
C ASP A 34 -9.08 -0.25 7.50
N VAL A 35 -8.21 -0.41 6.49
CA VAL A 35 -7.29 0.66 6.07
C VAL A 35 -8.08 1.86 5.55
N ILE A 36 -9.10 1.61 4.72
CA ILE A 36 -10.04 2.62 4.26
C ILE A 36 -11.35 2.38 4.99
N ALA A 37 -11.57 3.14 6.06
CA ALA A 37 -12.69 2.92 6.95
C ALA A 37 -14.02 3.35 6.33
N THR A 38 -15.11 2.71 6.77
CA THR A 38 -16.48 3.15 6.53
C THR A 38 -16.92 4.01 7.70
N ASP A 39 -17.44 5.21 7.43
CA ASP A 39 -18.01 6.07 8.46
C ASP A 39 -19.23 5.37 9.07
N SER A 40 -19.17 5.10 10.37
CA SER A 40 -20.23 4.38 11.05
C SER A 40 -21.52 5.18 11.18
N ALA A 41 -21.44 6.49 11.21
CA ALA A 41 -22.60 7.38 11.34
C ALA A 41 -23.37 7.52 10.02
N GLU A 42 -22.66 7.66 8.91
CA GLU A 42 -23.26 7.90 7.60
C GLU A 42 -23.29 6.68 6.69
N GLY A 43 -22.51 5.66 6.99
CA GLY A 43 -22.38 4.46 6.17
C GLY A 43 -21.68 4.72 4.84
N THR A 44 -20.72 5.65 4.83
CA THR A 44 -20.00 6.05 3.62
C THR A 44 -18.54 5.71 3.69
N THR A 45 -17.92 5.55 2.53
CA THR A 45 -16.49 5.29 2.41
C THR A 45 -15.90 6.14 1.30
N SER A 46 -14.62 5.94 1.04
CA SER A 46 -13.89 6.67 0.00
C SER A 46 -13.17 5.71 -0.95
N LEU A 47 -13.04 6.14 -2.19
CA LEU A 47 -12.27 5.46 -3.21
C LEU A 47 -11.06 6.33 -3.55
N PHE A 48 -9.87 5.76 -3.46
CA PHE A 48 -8.63 6.45 -3.81
C PHE A 48 -8.10 5.92 -5.12
N ALA A 49 -7.70 6.83 -6.00
CA ALA A 49 -7.06 6.48 -7.26
C ALA A 49 -5.66 7.09 -7.30
N ALA A 50 -4.69 6.32 -7.77
CA ALA A 50 -3.32 6.81 -7.92
C ALA A 50 -2.65 6.13 -9.10
N ARG A 51 -1.83 6.91 -9.81
CA ARG A 51 -0.94 6.38 -10.83
C ARG A 51 0.43 6.14 -10.21
N LEU A 52 0.80 4.87 -10.12
CA LEU A 52 2.07 4.45 -9.52
C LEU A 52 3.15 4.47 -10.60
N ALA A 53 3.87 5.59 -10.69
CA ALA A 53 4.93 5.81 -11.68
C ALA A 53 5.87 6.90 -11.19
N MET A 54 7.04 7.01 -11.83
CA MET A 54 8.03 8.03 -11.48
C MET A 54 7.53 9.46 -11.71
N ASP A 55 6.57 9.63 -12.59
CA ASP A 55 5.91 10.93 -12.84
C ASP A 55 4.58 11.08 -12.07
N GLY A 56 4.22 10.10 -11.26
CA GLY A 56 3.04 10.10 -10.41
C GLY A 56 3.39 9.89 -8.95
N LEU A 57 2.68 8.96 -8.30
CA LEU A 57 2.95 8.55 -6.92
C LEU A 57 4.07 7.51 -6.92
N HIS A 58 5.15 7.77 -6.20
CA HIS A 58 6.29 6.89 -6.14
C HIS A 58 6.96 6.95 -4.78
N ALA A 59 7.77 5.95 -4.48
CA ALA A 59 8.55 5.91 -3.27
C ALA A 59 9.91 6.57 -3.48
N VAL A 60 10.42 7.23 -2.46
CA VAL A 60 11.73 7.86 -2.44
C VAL A 60 12.52 7.41 -1.23
N SER A 61 13.83 7.40 -1.36
CA SER A 61 14.78 7.03 -0.32
C SER A 61 16.04 7.88 -0.45
N PHE A 62 16.96 7.75 0.50
CA PHE A 62 18.23 8.46 0.43
C PHE A 62 19.07 7.98 -0.75
N ALA A 63 19.68 8.93 -1.46
CA ALA A 63 20.56 8.61 -2.58
C ALA A 63 21.81 7.84 -2.13
N GLY A 64 22.18 6.82 -2.90
CA GLY A 64 23.38 6.03 -2.64
C GLY A 64 23.28 5.04 -1.48
N VAL A 65 22.11 4.91 -0.85
CA VAL A 65 21.87 4.01 0.28
C VAL A 65 20.68 3.11 -0.04
N SER A 66 20.77 1.84 0.32
CA SER A 66 19.63 0.93 0.19
C SER A 66 18.46 1.41 1.06
N PRO A 67 17.21 1.36 0.54
CA PRO A 67 16.05 1.76 1.35
C PRO A 67 15.87 0.90 2.60
N VAL A 68 16.31 -0.35 2.56
CA VAL A 68 16.26 -1.27 3.70
C VAL A 68 17.67 -1.65 4.08
N GLN A 69 18.03 -1.42 5.33
CA GLN A 69 19.32 -1.83 5.89
C GLN A 69 19.09 -2.84 7.00
N THR A 70 19.95 -3.85 7.02
CA THR A 70 19.92 -4.91 8.03
C THR A 70 21.25 -4.99 8.75
N TRP A 71 21.21 -5.15 10.07
CA TRP A 71 22.36 -5.45 10.91
C TRP A 71 22.14 -6.81 11.53
N LEU A 72 23.03 -7.74 11.18
CA LEU A 72 22.98 -9.10 11.70
C LEU A 72 23.53 -9.15 13.13
N PRO A 73 23.02 -10.07 13.97
CA PRO A 73 23.55 -10.23 15.31
C PRO A 73 24.97 -10.82 15.29
N ASP A 74 25.75 -10.47 16.30
CA ASP A 74 27.08 -11.06 16.52
C ASP A 74 26.95 -12.42 17.20
N PHE A 75 27.19 -13.48 16.43
CA PHE A 75 27.09 -14.85 16.91
C PHE A 75 28.33 -15.30 17.72
N SER A 76 29.42 -14.50 17.73
CA SER A 76 30.59 -14.80 18.54
C SER A 76 30.40 -14.43 20.01
N THR A 77 29.46 -13.55 20.32
CA THR A 77 29.12 -13.17 21.68
C THR A 77 28.33 -14.28 22.37
N ALA A 78 28.72 -14.62 23.61
CA ALA A 78 28.00 -15.62 24.39
C ALA A 78 26.58 -15.15 24.76
N GLY A 79 25.65 -16.11 24.84
CA GLY A 79 24.27 -15.85 25.21
C GLY A 79 23.27 -16.53 24.29
N ALA A 80 22.10 -16.85 24.82
CA ALA A 80 21.05 -17.54 24.10
C ALA A 80 20.19 -16.61 23.22
N VAL A 81 20.23 -15.31 23.48
CA VAL A 81 19.45 -14.31 22.76
C VAL A 81 20.38 -13.52 21.83
N LYS A 82 20.01 -13.46 20.56
CA LYS A 82 20.72 -12.68 19.53
C LYS A 82 19.77 -11.61 19.00
N LYS A 83 20.28 -10.39 18.84
CA LYS A 83 19.49 -9.26 18.33
C LYS A 83 20.03 -8.83 16.98
N GLY A 84 19.15 -8.74 16.02
CA GLY A 84 19.40 -8.10 14.74
C GLY A 84 18.50 -6.86 14.60
N GLU A 85 18.85 -5.98 13.68
CA GLU A 85 18.07 -4.78 13.40
C GLU A 85 17.78 -4.65 11.92
N VAL A 86 16.58 -4.16 11.60
CA VAL A 86 16.20 -3.79 10.24
C VAL A 86 15.69 -2.35 10.28
N GLU A 87 16.27 -1.54 9.43
CA GLU A 87 15.89 -0.13 9.31
C GLU A 87 15.41 0.15 7.89
N MET A 88 14.32 0.90 7.77
CA MET A 88 13.80 1.35 6.49
C MET A 88 13.65 2.86 6.49
N ASN A 89 14.29 3.52 5.51
CA ASN A 89 14.18 4.95 5.29
C ASN A 89 13.54 5.17 3.93
N ALA A 90 12.25 5.50 3.94
CA ALA A 90 11.49 5.72 2.72
C ALA A 90 10.37 6.71 2.97
N ALA A 91 9.94 7.36 1.91
CA ALA A 91 8.80 8.25 1.93
C ALA A 91 8.05 8.12 0.61
N LEU A 92 6.84 8.66 0.57
CA LEU A 92 6.07 8.77 -0.66
C LEU A 92 6.12 10.19 -1.20
N ALA A 93 6.21 10.30 -2.51
CA ALA A 93 6.17 11.57 -3.21
C ALA A 93 5.14 11.53 -4.34
N LEU A 94 4.44 12.64 -4.52
CA LEU A 94 3.50 12.82 -5.62
C LEU A 94 4.04 13.93 -6.51
N LYS A 95 4.51 13.57 -7.69
CA LYS A 95 5.13 14.52 -8.61
C LYS A 95 4.11 15.41 -9.31
N ALA A 96 2.93 14.87 -9.62
CA ALA A 96 1.86 15.61 -10.28
C ALA A 96 0.57 15.39 -9.51
N SER A 97 -0.13 16.48 -9.17
CA SER A 97 -1.39 16.40 -8.43
C SER A 97 -2.49 15.65 -9.19
N LYS A 98 -2.43 15.67 -10.53
CA LYS A 98 -3.38 14.94 -11.38
C LYS A 98 -3.16 13.44 -11.40
N ALA A 99 -2.06 12.95 -10.80
CA ALA A 99 -1.77 11.52 -10.74
C ALA A 99 -2.45 10.81 -9.57
N ALA A 100 -3.16 11.52 -8.73
CA ALA A 100 -3.92 10.96 -7.62
C ALA A 100 -5.23 11.71 -7.42
N GLY A 101 -6.21 11.00 -6.91
CA GLY A 101 -7.51 11.58 -6.63
C GLY A 101 -8.27 10.77 -5.59
N VAL A 102 -9.30 11.37 -5.04
CA VAL A 102 -10.18 10.71 -4.08
C VAL A 102 -11.64 11.00 -4.42
N PHE A 103 -12.46 9.99 -4.34
CA PHE A 103 -13.92 10.09 -4.44
C PHE A 103 -14.49 9.75 -3.07
N ARG A 104 -15.12 10.72 -2.42
CA ARG A 104 -15.63 10.60 -1.05
C ARG A 104 -17.15 10.48 -1.02
N GLY A 105 -17.67 10.05 0.12
CA GLY A 105 -19.10 9.98 0.35
C GLY A 105 -19.81 8.87 -0.40
N ILE A 106 -19.11 7.78 -0.72
CA ILE A 106 -19.71 6.64 -1.39
C ILE A 106 -20.53 5.85 -0.37
N LYS A 107 -21.81 5.72 -0.60
CA LYS A 107 -22.69 4.99 0.31
C LYS A 107 -22.55 3.50 0.13
N VAL A 108 -22.27 2.79 1.22
CA VAL A 108 -22.08 1.32 1.23
C VAL A 108 -23.10 0.61 2.13
N LYS A 109 -23.93 1.38 2.82
CA LYS A 109 -25.03 0.85 3.64
C LYS A 109 -26.32 1.65 3.43
#